data_e0994cb40ea46f5d5e62659afadd5892
#
_entry.id   e0994cb40ea46f5d5e62659afadd5892
#
_cell.length_a   1.000
_cell.length_b   1.000
_cell.length_c   1.000
_cell.angle_alpha   90.00
_cell.angle_beta   90.00
_cell.angle_gamma   90.00
#
_symmetry.space_group_name_H-M   'P 1'
#
loop_
_entity.id
_entity.type
_entity.pdbx_description
1 polymer ?
#
loop_
_entity_poly.entity_id
_entity_poly.type
_entity_poly.pdbx_seq_one_letter_code
_entity_poly.pdbx_strand_id
1 'polypeptide(L)'
;MRLTVTTQPEPLVTLDEAKTALGESGSDRDELIEGLILAAQSELDGPKGWVGISVAQQTVEVRFDRFCNAMQLPAGPVIAPVTLTYLDDDGAEQTLDSDVYALLSDGRLVLVPDQSWPSTYSRAEAVTAAYQVGIEDADDPRIALMKTAIILHVKMTLDHEEPEKRRETINWLVSSLKVWSV
;
A
#
# COMPACT_ATOMS: atom_id res chain seq x y z
N MET A 1 15.66 7.48 2.62
CA MET A 1 14.64 6.42 2.41
C MET A 1 13.74 6.82 1.25
N ARG A 2 13.55 5.93 0.26
CA ARG A 2 12.70 6.14 -0.91
C ARG A 2 11.76 4.93 -1.07
N LEU A 3 10.45 5.18 -1.23
CA LEU A 3 9.43 4.17 -1.46
C LEU A 3 8.98 4.22 -2.94
N THR A 4 8.88 3.05 -3.56
CA THR A 4 8.39 2.87 -4.93
C THR A 4 7.39 1.71 -4.97
N VAL A 5 6.25 1.89 -5.61
CA VAL A 5 5.31 0.80 -5.91
C VAL A 5 5.79 0.11 -7.18
N THR A 6 6.07 -1.18 -7.10
CA THR A 6 6.58 -1.99 -8.22
C THR A 6 5.47 -2.76 -8.92
N THR A 7 4.44 -3.18 -8.17
CA THR A 7 3.24 -3.79 -8.73
C THR A 7 2.02 -3.03 -8.21
N GLN A 8 1.24 -2.49 -9.14
CA GLN A 8 0.02 -1.76 -8.80
C GLN A 8 -1.04 -2.74 -8.24
N PRO A 9 -1.88 -2.28 -7.31
CA PRO A 9 -2.95 -3.11 -6.78
C PRO A 9 -4.04 -3.34 -7.84
N GLU A 10 -4.65 -4.52 -7.78
CA GLU A 10 -5.89 -4.78 -8.52
C GLU A 10 -7.04 -3.92 -7.97
N PRO A 11 -8.04 -3.59 -8.80
CA PRO A 11 -9.20 -2.85 -8.33
C PRO A 11 -9.96 -3.60 -7.24
N LEU A 12 -10.19 -2.95 -6.10
CA LEU A 12 -11.01 -3.51 -5.02
C LEU A 12 -12.48 -3.64 -5.42
N VAL A 13 -12.95 -2.74 -6.27
CA VAL A 13 -14.33 -2.69 -6.76
C VAL A 13 -14.35 -3.07 -8.23
N THR A 14 -15.15 -4.09 -8.59
CA THR A 14 -15.35 -4.45 -9.98
C THR A 14 -16.35 -3.49 -10.65
N LEU A 15 -16.33 -3.44 -11.99
CA LEU A 15 -17.30 -2.66 -12.76
C LEU A 15 -18.74 -3.05 -12.44
N ASP A 16 -19.03 -4.36 -12.34
CA ASP A 16 -20.37 -4.86 -12.06
C ASP A 16 -20.87 -4.48 -10.65
N GLU A 17 -19.96 -4.53 -9.64
CA GLU A 17 -20.29 -4.06 -8.29
C GLU A 17 -20.61 -2.56 -8.30
N ALA A 18 -19.80 -1.77 -8.99
CA ALA A 18 -20.01 -0.33 -9.10
C ALA A 18 -21.32 0.00 -9.83
N LYS A 19 -21.58 -0.62 -10.99
CA LYS A 19 -22.82 -0.42 -11.75
C LYS A 19 -24.05 -0.78 -10.94
N THR A 20 -24.01 -1.90 -10.22
CA THR A 20 -25.09 -2.31 -9.33
C THR A 20 -25.38 -1.27 -8.25
N ALA A 21 -24.33 -0.77 -7.60
CA ALA A 21 -24.45 0.24 -6.55
C ALA A 21 -24.91 1.61 -7.08
N LEU A 22 -24.55 1.95 -8.31
CA LEU A 22 -24.92 3.21 -8.98
C LEU A 22 -26.32 3.16 -9.63
N GLY A 23 -26.89 1.95 -9.80
CA GLY A 23 -28.14 1.75 -10.54
C GLY A 23 -27.99 1.88 -12.06
N GLU A 24 -26.78 1.68 -12.57
CA GLU A 24 -26.48 1.75 -14.01
C GLU A 24 -26.68 0.38 -14.66
N SER A 25 -27.35 0.35 -15.81
CA SER A 25 -27.70 -0.90 -16.52
C SER A 25 -27.15 -0.98 -17.95
N GLY A 26 -26.72 0.14 -18.53
CA GLY A 26 -26.15 0.22 -19.88
C GLY A 26 -24.64 0.02 -19.88
N SER A 27 -24.04 -0.04 -21.07
CA SER A 27 -22.58 -0.12 -21.25
C SER A 27 -21.95 1.20 -21.71
N ASP A 28 -22.74 2.24 -21.95
CA ASP A 28 -22.28 3.48 -22.53
C ASP A 28 -21.30 4.27 -21.63
N ARG A 29 -21.30 3.94 -20.34
CA ARG A 29 -20.45 4.59 -19.32
C ARG A 29 -19.41 3.65 -18.70
N ASP A 30 -19.26 2.43 -19.20
CA ASP A 30 -18.40 1.42 -18.58
C ASP A 30 -16.95 1.90 -18.46
N GLU A 31 -16.37 2.38 -19.55
CA GLU A 31 -14.97 2.93 -19.54
C GLU A 31 -14.82 4.12 -18.58
N LEU A 32 -15.84 4.98 -18.49
CA LEU A 32 -15.82 6.11 -17.55
C LEU A 32 -15.86 5.62 -16.11
N ILE A 33 -16.73 4.68 -15.79
CA ILE A 33 -16.89 4.13 -14.43
C ILE A 33 -15.60 3.39 -14.03
N GLU A 34 -15.02 2.57 -14.90
CA GLU A 34 -13.73 1.90 -14.65
C GLU A 34 -12.62 2.92 -14.36
N GLY A 35 -12.51 3.95 -15.18
CA GLY A 35 -11.54 5.02 -14.96
C GLY A 35 -11.73 5.74 -13.62
N LEU A 36 -12.98 5.98 -13.23
CA LEU A 36 -13.30 6.61 -11.94
C LEU A 36 -13.01 5.69 -10.75
N ILE A 37 -13.24 4.37 -10.88
CA ILE A 37 -12.87 3.38 -9.84
C ILE A 37 -11.35 3.42 -9.59
N LEU A 38 -10.56 3.32 -10.66
CA LEU A 38 -9.10 3.37 -10.56
C LEU A 38 -8.60 4.69 -9.96
N ALA A 39 -9.17 5.81 -10.39
CA ALA A 39 -8.83 7.12 -9.87
C ALA A 39 -9.18 7.24 -8.38
N ALA A 40 -10.38 6.82 -7.98
CA ALA A 40 -10.83 6.83 -6.59
C ALA A 40 -9.97 5.94 -5.71
N GLN A 41 -9.65 4.72 -6.17
CA GLN A 41 -8.76 3.82 -5.43
C GLN A 41 -7.37 4.43 -5.26
N SER A 42 -6.78 4.97 -6.32
CA SER A 42 -5.45 5.61 -6.27
C SER A 42 -5.41 6.83 -5.35
N GLU A 43 -6.51 7.58 -5.23
CA GLU A 43 -6.60 8.73 -4.31
C GLU A 43 -6.75 8.28 -2.85
N LEU A 44 -7.48 7.22 -2.59
CA LEU A 44 -7.82 6.78 -1.24
C LEU A 44 -6.80 5.80 -0.65
N ASP A 45 -6.38 4.80 -1.42
CA ASP A 45 -5.61 3.65 -0.99
C ASP A 45 -4.11 3.82 -1.21
N GLY A 46 -3.32 3.07 -0.43
CA GLY A 46 -1.88 2.99 -0.58
C GLY A 46 -1.08 4.00 0.25
N PRO A 47 0.25 3.91 0.19
CA PRO A 47 1.15 4.69 1.03
C PRO A 47 1.13 6.19 0.76
N LYS A 48 0.66 6.59 -0.41
CA LYS A 48 0.48 7.98 -0.82
C LYS A 48 -0.99 8.38 -0.89
N GLY A 49 -1.89 7.43 -0.68
CA GLY A 49 -3.32 7.64 -0.65
C GLY A 49 -3.75 8.39 0.61
N TRP A 50 -4.98 8.82 0.60
CA TRP A 50 -5.55 9.62 1.69
C TRP A 50 -5.60 8.89 3.03
N VAL A 51 -5.77 7.55 2.99
CA VAL A 51 -5.79 6.70 4.20
C VAL A 51 -4.39 6.48 4.77
N GLY A 52 -3.36 6.50 3.93
CA GLY A 52 -1.96 6.33 4.32
C GLY A 52 -1.54 4.89 4.61
N ILE A 53 -2.45 3.93 4.41
CA ILE A 53 -2.18 2.49 4.46
C ILE A 53 -2.60 1.85 3.14
N SER A 54 -2.08 0.63 2.89
CA SER A 54 -2.50 -0.17 1.74
C SER A 54 -3.60 -1.13 2.19
N VAL A 55 -4.79 -1.00 1.61
CA VAL A 55 -5.90 -1.96 1.78
C VAL A 55 -5.83 -3.01 0.68
N ALA A 56 -5.73 -2.57 -0.58
CA ALA A 56 -5.46 -3.45 -1.70
C ALA A 56 -4.02 -3.96 -1.68
N GLN A 57 -3.82 -5.22 -2.07
CA GLN A 57 -2.49 -5.82 -2.10
C GLN A 57 -1.66 -5.25 -3.24
N GLN A 58 -0.45 -4.84 -2.93
CA GLN A 58 0.51 -4.32 -3.90
C GLN A 58 1.94 -4.65 -3.47
N THR A 59 2.87 -4.65 -4.41
CA THR A 59 4.29 -4.84 -4.12
C THR A 59 5.01 -3.50 -4.08
N VAL A 60 5.83 -3.34 -3.07
CA VAL A 60 6.62 -2.12 -2.86
C VAL A 60 8.09 -2.43 -2.66
N GLU A 61 8.93 -1.49 -3.05
CA GLU A 61 10.34 -1.44 -2.72
C GLU A 61 10.64 -0.20 -1.88
N VAL A 62 11.43 -0.41 -0.85
CA VAL A 62 11.96 0.68 -0.02
C VAL A 62 13.47 0.61 0.00
N ARG A 63 14.11 1.74 -0.25
CA ARG A 63 15.57 1.87 -0.28
C ARG A 63 16.06 2.64 0.92
N PHE A 64 17.10 2.09 1.56
CA PHE A 64 17.81 2.65 2.71
C PHE A 64 19.28 2.82 2.36
N ASP A 65 19.94 3.76 3.00
CA ASP A 65 21.37 4.01 2.75
C ASP A 65 22.25 2.93 3.40
N ARG A 66 21.78 2.30 4.46
CA ARG A 66 22.47 1.25 5.21
C ARG A 66 21.50 0.47 6.08
N PHE A 67 21.93 -0.67 6.59
CA PHE A 67 21.22 -1.37 7.65
C PHE A 67 21.23 -0.57 8.96
N CYS A 68 20.17 -0.72 9.74
CA CYS A 68 20.07 -0.19 11.10
C CYS A 68 19.39 -1.21 12.02
N ASN A 69 19.54 -1.03 13.33
CA ASN A 69 19.08 -2.02 14.33
C ASN A 69 17.59 -2.33 14.24
N ALA A 70 16.79 -1.37 13.81
CA ALA A 70 15.37 -1.56 13.52
C ALA A 70 15.03 -0.76 12.27
N MET A 71 14.65 -1.46 11.20
CA MET A 71 14.29 -0.84 9.92
C MET A 71 12.75 -0.80 9.84
N GLN A 72 12.17 0.39 9.96
CA GLN A 72 10.73 0.57 9.79
C GLN A 72 10.36 0.45 8.32
N LEU A 73 9.49 -0.52 7.99
CA LEU A 73 8.91 -0.66 6.67
C LEU A 73 7.65 0.21 6.57
N PRO A 74 7.61 1.18 5.66
CA PRO A 74 6.42 2.00 5.45
C PRO A 74 5.33 1.24 4.67
N ALA A 75 4.16 1.86 4.54
CA ALA A 75 3.06 1.38 3.71
C ALA A 75 2.36 0.10 4.18
N GLY A 76 2.37 -0.20 5.47
CA GLY A 76 1.70 -1.39 5.99
C GLY A 76 0.17 -1.44 5.76
N PRO A 77 -0.47 -2.57 6.11
CA PRO A 77 0.11 -3.77 6.71
C PRO A 77 1.12 -4.47 5.81
N VAL A 78 2.23 -4.94 6.40
CA VAL A 78 3.27 -5.65 5.66
C VAL A 78 2.94 -7.14 5.62
N ILE A 79 3.01 -7.72 4.44
CA ILE A 79 2.78 -9.15 4.19
C ILE A 79 4.15 -9.83 4.04
N ALA A 80 4.39 -10.85 4.81
CA ALA A 80 5.61 -11.66 4.69
C ALA A 80 5.53 -12.60 3.45
N PRO A 81 6.65 -12.98 2.84
CA PRO A 81 8.03 -12.65 3.22
C PRO A 81 8.49 -11.27 2.74
N VAL A 82 9.49 -10.73 3.42
CA VAL A 82 10.22 -9.53 2.98
C VAL A 82 11.55 -10.01 2.40
N THR A 83 11.96 -9.51 1.26
CA THR A 83 13.26 -9.79 0.66
C THR A 83 14.18 -8.58 0.84
N LEU A 84 15.37 -8.81 1.41
CA LEU A 84 16.41 -7.78 1.53
C LEU A 84 17.53 -8.04 0.55
N THR A 85 17.85 -7.06 -0.28
CA THR A 85 19.06 -7.03 -1.10
C THR A 85 19.94 -5.87 -0.67
N TYR A 86 21.24 -6.00 -0.84
CA TYR A 86 22.21 -4.96 -0.49
C TYR A 86 23.42 -5.00 -1.42
N LEU A 87 24.12 -3.90 -1.50
CA LEU A 87 25.41 -3.84 -2.17
C LEU A 87 26.51 -4.14 -1.13
N ASP A 88 27.34 -5.16 -1.38
CA ASP A 88 28.48 -5.50 -0.54
C ASP A 88 29.62 -4.47 -0.67
N ASP A 89 30.73 -4.69 0.04
CA ASP A 89 31.87 -3.76 0.04
C ASP A 89 32.49 -3.53 -1.34
N ASP A 90 32.33 -4.48 -2.27
CA ASP A 90 32.79 -4.40 -3.66
C ASP A 90 31.74 -3.77 -4.60
N GLY A 91 30.56 -3.46 -4.08
CA GLY A 91 29.43 -2.90 -4.83
C GLY A 91 28.64 -3.94 -5.64
N ALA A 92 28.84 -5.23 -5.37
CA ALA A 92 28.03 -6.30 -5.96
C ALA A 92 26.72 -6.48 -5.18
N GLU A 93 25.62 -6.74 -5.90
CA GLU A 93 24.32 -6.98 -5.27
C GLU A 93 24.26 -8.38 -4.66
N GLN A 94 23.87 -8.43 -3.39
CA GLN A 94 23.70 -9.65 -2.61
C GLN A 94 22.28 -9.72 -2.07
N THR A 95 21.73 -10.92 -1.92
CA THR A 95 20.48 -11.16 -1.20
C THR A 95 20.81 -11.62 0.22
N LEU A 96 20.24 -10.95 1.20
CA LEU A 96 20.41 -11.33 2.60
C LEU A 96 19.55 -12.57 2.93
N ASP A 97 20.15 -13.51 3.62
CA ASP A 97 19.44 -14.71 4.09
C ASP A 97 18.30 -14.29 5.04
N SER A 98 17.13 -14.88 4.85
CA SER A 98 15.95 -14.65 5.67
C SER A 98 16.12 -15.03 7.14
N ASP A 99 17.08 -15.91 7.46
CA ASP A 99 17.38 -16.34 8.82
C ASP A 99 18.12 -15.28 9.64
N VAL A 100 18.62 -14.23 9.00
CA VAL A 100 19.36 -13.12 9.65
C VAL A 100 18.42 -12.10 10.29
N TYR A 101 17.20 -11.96 9.79
CA TYR A 101 16.26 -10.93 10.23
C TYR A 101 14.86 -11.48 10.47
N ALA A 102 14.07 -10.76 11.25
CA ALA A 102 12.67 -11.07 11.50
C ALA A 102 11.79 -9.84 11.30
N LEU A 103 10.62 -10.04 10.72
CA LEU A 103 9.56 -9.04 10.62
C LEU A 103 8.71 -9.07 11.89
N LEU A 104 8.60 -7.95 12.57
CA LEU A 104 7.71 -7.76 13.72
C LEU A 104 6.31 -7.37 13.26
N SER A 105 5.31 -7.59 14.12
CA SER A 105 3.91 -7.28 13.85
C SER A 105 3.63 -5.78 13.60
N ASP A 106 4.53 -4.90 14.00
CA ASP A 106 4.44 -3.45 13.78
C ASP A 106 5.14 -3.00 12.49
N GLY A 107 5.56 -3.95 11.63
CA GLY A 107 6.23 -3.67 10.36
C GLY A 107 7.70 -3.32 10.48
N ARG A 108 8.35 -3.58 11.62
CA ARG A 108 9.79 -3.42 11.77
C ARG A 108 10.55 -4.69 11.42
N LEU A 109 11.65 -4.53 10.69
CA LEU A 109 12.65 -5.58 10.52
C LEU A 109 13.73 -5.40 11.59
N VAL A 110 14.03 -6.48 12.29
CA VAL A 110 15.04 -6.54 13.33
C VAL A 110 15.97 -7.72 13.11
N LEU A 111 17.19 -7.66 13.64
CA LEU A 111 18.11 -8.81 13.66
C LEU A 111 17.55 -9.94 14.53
N VAL A 112 17.75 -11.17 14.08
CA VAL A 112 17.61 -12.36 14.91
C VAL A 112 18.77 -12.40 15.93
N PRO A 113 18.55 -12.88 17.18
CA PRO A 113 19.62 -13.01 18.15
C PRO A 113 20.86 -13.73 17.60
N ASP A 114 22.03 -13.27 17.99
CA ASP A 114 23.35 -13.76 17.55
C ASP A 114 23.69 -13.54 16.06
N GLN A 115 22.86 -12.80 15.32
CA GLN A 115 23.14 -12.37 13.95
C GLN A 115 23.70 -10.95 13.90
N SER A 116 24.32 -10.59 12.76
CA SER A 116 24.83 -9.26 12.50
C SER A 116 24.47 -8.82 11.08
N TRP A 117 24.21 -7.51 10.90
CA TRP A 117 24.08 -6.95 9.56
C TRP A 117 25.40 -7.02 8.81
N PRO A 118 25.42 -7.39 7.53
CA PRO A 118 26.62 -7.32 6.72
C PRO A 118 27.05 -5.86 6.51
N SER A 119 28.34 -5.66 6.18
CA SER A 119 28.83 -4.39 5.70
C SER A 119 28.19 -4.04 4.35
N THR A 120 28.03 -2.75 4.08
CA THR A 120 27.43 -2.29 2.84
C THR A 120 28.33 -1.29 2.15
N TYR A 121 28.26 -1.28 0.82
CA TYR A 121 28.95 -0.26 0.01
C TYR A 121 28.59 1.14 0.50
N SER A 122 29.59 2.01 0.61
CA SER A 122 29.42 3.38 1.13
C SER A 122 28.74 4.29 0.09
N ARG A 123 27.43 4.14 -0.11
CA ARG A 123 26.61 4.99 -0.98
C ARG A 123 25.19 5.10 -0.47
N ALA A 124 24.45 6.09 -0.99
CA ALA A 124 23.01 6.17 -0.78
C ALA A 124 22.32 4.99 -1.46
N GLU A 125 21.18 4.57 -0.88
CA GLU A 125 20.34 3.50 -1.39
C GLU A 125 21.08 2.15 -1.55
N ALA A 126 21.98 1.81 -0.62
CA ALA A 126 22.76 0.58 -0.66
C ALA A 126 21.98 -0.66 -0.20
N VAL A 127 20.82 -0.49 0.43
CA VAL A 127 19.94 -1.59 0.91
C VAL A 127 18.56 -1.42 0.33
N THR A 128 17.98 -2.49 -0.21
CA THR A 128 16.62 -2.52 -0.75
C THR A 128 15.79 -3.58 -0.02
N ALA A 129 14.62 -3.20 0.45
CA ALA A 129 13.61 -4.11 0.97
C ALA A 129 12.46 -4.19 -0.03
N ALA A 130 12.18 -5.38 -0.55
CA ALA A 130 11.03 -5.67 -1.43
C ALA A 130 10.02 -6.54 -0.67
N TYR A 131 8.76 -6.12 -0.64
CA TYR A 131 7.71 -6.81 0.12
C TYR A 131 6.31 -6.47 -0.40
N GLN A 132 5.35 -7.30 -0.05
CA GLN A 132 3.93 -7.02 -0.28
C GLN A 132 3.34 -6.26 0.90
N VAL A 133 2.41 -5.39 0.59
CA VAL A 133 1.57 -4.66 1.55
C VAL A 133 0.12 -4.82 1.17
N GLY A 134 -0.76 -4.68 2.15
CA GLY A 134 -2.20 -4.80 1.96
C GLY A 134 -2.84 -5.74 2.97
N ILE A 135 -4.12 -5.97 2.83
CA ILE A 135 -4.90 -6.86 3.69
C ILE A 135 -5.04 -8.21 3.01
N GLU A 136 -4.61 -9.28 3.68
CA GLU A 136 -4.68 -10.65 3.14
C GLU A 136 -6.06 -11.27 3.30
N ASP A 137 -6.72 -11.01 4.43
CA ASP A 137 -8.04 -11.55 4.72
C ASP A 137 -9.10 -10.83 3.90
N ALA A 138 -9.67 -11.52 2.91
CA ALA A 138 -10.71 -10.98 2.04
C ALA A 138 -12.00 -10.58 2.78
N ASP A 139 -12.23 -11.15 3.96
CA ASP A 139 -13.39 -10.86 4.81
C ASP A 139 -13.12 -9.72 5.82
N ASP A 140 -11.94 -9.13 5.79
CA ASP A 140 -11.61 -8.01 6.67
C ASP A 140 -12.55 -6.82 6.42
N PRO A 141 -13.22 -6.30 7.47
CA PRO A 141 -14.19 -5.22 7.33
C PRO A 141 -13.59 -3.93 6.73
N ARG A 142 -12.28 -3.74 6.82
CA ARG A 142 -11.58 -2.61 6.20
C ARG A 142 -11.67 -2.62 4.67
N ILE A 143 -11.70 -3.82 4.06
CA ILE A 143 -11.90 -3.96 2.61
C ILE A 143 -13.30 -3.50 2.21
N ALA A 144 -14.33 -3.95 2.93
CA ALA A 144 -15.70 -3.53 2.67
C ALA A 144 -15.89 -2.02 2.84
N LEU A 145 -15.25 -1.44 3.85
CA LEU A 145 -15.26 0.00 4.10
C LEU A 145 -14.58 0.77 2.95
N MET A 146 -13.42 0.31 2.48
CA MET A 146 -12.72 0.92 1.36
C MET A 146 -13.53 0.80 0.05
N LYS A 147 -14.13 -0.37 -0.23
CA LYS A 147 -15.03 -0.54 -1.37
C LYS A 147 -16.19 0.47 -1.34
N THR A 148 -16.81 0.63 -0.18
CA THR A 148 -17.89 1.61 0.00
C THR A 148 -17.41 3.04 -0.25
N ALA A 149 -16.22 3.40 0.23
CA ALA A 149 -15.63 4.72 0.01
C ALA A 149 -15.34 4.97 -1.48
N ILE A 150 -14.81 3.99 -2.20
CA ILE A 150 -14.55 4.07 -3.64
C ILE A 150 -15.86 4.28 -4.40
N ILE A 151 -16.89 3.45 -4.16
CA ILE A 151 -18.20 3.55 -4.81
C ILE A 151 -18.83 4.91 -4.55
N LEU A 152 -18.79 5.38 -3.31
CA LEU A 152 -19.32 6.68 -2.95
C LEU A 152 -18.57 7.82 -3.65
N HIS A 153 -17.24 7.72 -3.74
CA HIS A 153 -16.42 8.69 -4.46
C HIS A 153 -16.79 8.75 -5.95
N VAL A 154 -16.96 7.59 -6.60
CA VAL A 154 -17.39 7.48 -7.99
C VAL A 154 -18.77 8.13 -8.17
N LYS A 155 -19.74 7.77 -7.32
CA LYS A 155 -21.11 8.32 -7.34
C LYS A 155 -21.11 9.83 -7.25
N MET A 156 -20.47 10.39 -6.22
CA MET A 156 -20.41 11.83 -6.00
C MET A 156 -19.66 12.58 -7.10
N THR A 157 -18.75 11.89 -7.82
CA THR A 157 -18.07 12.47 -8.99
C THR A 157 -19.01 12.51 -10.19
N LEU A 158 -19.79 11.45 -10.44
CA LEU A 158 -20.79 11.40 -11.51
C LEU A 158 -21.94 12.39 -11.29
N ASP A 159 -22.33 12.59 -10.03
CA ASP A 159 -23.39 13.52 -9.63
C ASP A 159 -22.90 14.98 -9.57
N HIS A 160 -21.63 15.25 -9.92
CA HIS A 160 -21.02 16.58 -9.89
C HIS A 160 -21.12 17.27 -8.52
N GLU A 161 -21.05 16.50 -7.44
CA GLU A 161 -21.03 17.05 -6.08
C GLU A 161 -19.82 17.96 -5.84
N GLU A 162 -20.03 18.98 -5.00
CA GLU A 162 -18.97 19.91 -4.62
C GLU A 162 -17.77 19.17 -4.01
N PRO A 163 -16.51 19.46 -4.44
CA PRO A 163 -15.32 18.73 -3.99
C PRO A 163 -15.14 18.71 -2.47
N GLU A 164 -15.47 19.81 -1.79
CA GLU A 164 -15.36 19.90 -0.33
C GLU A 164 -16.32 18.95 0.39
N LYS A 165 -17.59 18.96 -0.01
CA LYS A 165 -18.62 18.07 0.55
C LYS A 165 -18.25 16.59 0.32
N ARG A 166 -17.80 16.26 -0.90
CA ARG A 166 -17.31 14.93 -1.23
C ARG A 166 -16.15 14.54 -0.30
N ARG A 167 -15.18 15.41 -0.13
CA ARG A 167 -14.03 15.18 0.72
C ARG A 167 -14.41 14.95 2.18
N GLU A 168 -15.30 15.75 2.74
CA GLU A 168 -15.79 15.59 4.11
C GLU A 168 -16.48 14.25 4.32
N THR A 169 -17.37 13.86 3.40
CA THR A 169 -18.12 12.60 3.48
C THR A 169 -17.19 11.38 3.42
N ILE A 170 -16.26 11.36 2.46
CA ILE A 170 -15.28 10.28 2.33
C ILE A 170 -14.35 10.25 3.54
N ASN A 171 -13.87 11.40 4.01
CA ASN A 171 -12.99 11.49 5.17
C ASN A 171 -13.65 10.94 6.44
N TRP A 172 -14.94 11.24 6.65
CA TRP A 172 -15.69 10.67 7.77
C TRP A 172 -15.75 9.13 7.67
N LEU A 173 -16.05 8.60 6.48
CA LEU A 173 -16.16 7.16 6.24
C LEU A 173 -14.84 6.42 6.49
N VAL A 174 -13.73 6.94 5.96
CA VAL A 174 -12.41 6.28 6.05
C VAL A 174 -11.61 6.69 7.29
N SER A 175 -12.17 7.50 8.17
CA SER A 175 -11.45 7.99 9.36
C SER A 175 -10.95 6.87 10.27
N SER A 176 -11.71 5.76 10.34
CA SER A 176 -11.34 4.57 11.13
C SER A 176 -10.19 3.75 10.51
N LEU A 177 -9.92 3.95 9.21
CA LEU A 177 -8.81 3.29 8.52
C LEU A 177 -7.48 4.03 8.70
N LYS A 178 -7.52 5.32 9.03
CA LYS A 178 -6.32 6.12 9.21
C LYS A 178 -5.52 5.63 10.40
N VAL A 179 -4.29 5.22 10.14
CA VAL A 179 -3.33 4.96 11.21
C VAL A 179 -2.79 6.31 11.66
N TRP A 180 -3.18 6.73 12.87
CA TRP A 180 -2.53 7.85 13.52
C TRP A 180 -1.14 7.37 13.92
N SER A 181 -0.10 7.83 13.22
CA SER A 181 1.28 7.66 13.70
C SER A 181 1.42 8.43 15.00
N VAL A 182 1.58 7.70 16.09
CA VAL A 182 1.94 8.22 17.41
C VAL A 182 3.42 8.47 17.46
#